data_c753891c0e8a23b68cd2efb628adad64
#
_entry.id   c753891c0e8a23b68cd2efb628adad64
#
_cell.length_a   1.000
_cell.length_b   1.000
_cell.length_c   1.000
_cell.angle_alpha   90.00
_cell.angle_beta   90.00
_cell.angle_gamma   90.00
#
_symmetry.space_group_name_H-M   'P 1'
#
loop_
_entity.id
_entity.type
_entity.pdbx_description
1 polymer ?
#
loop_
_entity_poly.entity_id
_entity_poly.type
_entity_poly.pdbx_seq_one_letter_code
_entity_poly.pdbx_strand_id
1 'polypeptide(L)'
;PPRSTLFPYTTLFRSLDDMLAEAREFSGHDRKDLDELATELERAKVVKPEKIPANVVTLNSQIVVRDLDKGEEKQYRLVFPDKADISKGLISVLAPVGTAILGYCEGDEVEWQVPAGTRRFRIEKVLYQPEAAGHFHL
;
A
#
# COMPACT_ATOMS: atom_id res chain seq x y z
N PRO A 1 -6.98 1.23 12.44
CA PRO A 1 -7.95 1.88 11.55
C PRO A 1 -8.19 1.04 10.30
N PRO A 2 -9.36 1.17 9.70
CA PRO A 2 -9.65 0.45 8.47
C PRO A 2 -8.95 1.09 7.28
N ARG A 3 -8.58 0.25 6.32
CA ARG A 3 -8.05 0.69 5.05
C ARG A 3 -9.13 1.44 4.26
N SER A 4 -8.74 2.41 3.43
CA SER A 4 -9.68 3.10 2.55
C SER A 4 -10.46 2.11 1.70
N THR A 5 -11.76 2.35 1.53
CA THR A 5 -12.63 1.54 0.66
C THR A 5 -12.69 2.10 -0.76
N LEU A 6 -12.07 3.25 -1.02
CA LEU A 6 -12.04 3.87 -2.36
C LEU A 6 -10.72 3.56 -3.05
N PHE A 7 -10.81 3.05 -4.27
CA PHE A 7 -9.64 2.80 -5.11
C PHE A 7 -9.83 3.44 -6.48
N PRO A 8 -8.74 3.97 -7.10
CA PRO A 8 -8.86 4.62 -8.38
C PRO A 8 -9.11 3.62 -9.52
N TYR A 9 -10.03 3.94 -10.43
CA TYR A 9 -10.26 3.14 -11.62
C TYR A 9 -9.19 3.46 -12.65
N THR A 10 -8.09 2.72 -12.59
CA THR A 10 -6.93 2.89 -13.47
C THR A 10 -6.41 1.54 -13.92
N THR A 11 -5.52 1.54 -14.90
CA THR A 11 -4.80 0.34 -15.30
C THR A 11 -4.01 -0.25 -14.14
N LEU A 12 -3.50 0.61 -13.25
CA LEU A 12 -2.75 0.17 -12.08
C LEU A 12 -3.60 -0.67 -11.13
N PHE A 13 -4.86 -0.26 -10.90
CA PHE A 13 -5.77 -1.04 -10.05
C PHE A 13 -6.02 -2.42 -10.63
N ARG A 14 -6.26 -2.50 -11.95
CA ARG A 14 -6.50 -3.77 -12.63
C ARG A 14 -5.26 -4.66 -12.56
N SER A 15 -4.08 -4.10 -12.76
CA SER A 15 -2.81 -4.83 -12.67
C SER A 15 -2.55 -5.31 -11.25
N LEU A 16 -2.90 -4.52 -10.23
CA LEU A 16 -2.77 -4.90 -8.84
C LEU A 16 -3.65 -6.11 -8.52
N ASP A 17 -4.90 -6.10 -8.98
CA ASP A 17 -5.84 -7.20 -8.75
C ASP A 17 -5.32 -8.51 -9.35
N ASP A 18 -4.87 -8.47 -10.61
CA ASP A 18 -4.28 -9.62 -11.30
C ASP A 18 -3.03 -10.13 -10.57
N MET A 19 -2.18 -9.23 -10.12
CA MET A 19 -0.94 -9.56 -9.43
C MET A 19 -1.21 -10.21 -8.07
N LEU A 20 -2.22 -9.75 -7.34
CA LEU A 20 -2.61 -10.35 -6.07
C LEU A 20 -3.12 -11.76 -6.27
N ALA A 21 -3.94 -11.99 -7.29
CA ALA A 21 -4.45 -13.33 -7.62
C ALA A 21 -3.31 -14.30 -7.88
N GLU A 22 -2.33 -13.88 -8.69
CA GLU A 22 -1.15 -14.68 -8.98
C GLU A 22 -0.30 -14.94 -7.74
N ALA A 23 -0.04 -13.92 -6.93
CA ALA A 23 0.76 -14.04 -5.72
C ALA A 23 0.11 -15.01 -4.72
N ARG A 24 -1.20 -15.01 -4.61
CA ARG A 24 -1.94 -15.92 -3.73
C ARG A 24 -1.81 -17.38 -4.18
N GLU A 25 -1.80 -17.62 -5.48
CA GLU A 25 -1.59 -18.96 -6.02
C GLU A 25 -0.20 -19.49 -5.67
N PHE A 26 0.84 -18.68 -5.80
CA PHE A 26 2.20 -19.07 -5.49
C PHE A 26 2.45 -19.24 -3.99
N SER A 27 1.88 -18.38 -3.17
CA SER A 27 2.07 -18.41 -1.72
C SER A 27 1.19 -19.43 -1.02
N GLY A 28 0.18 -19.95 -1.71
CA GLY A 28 -0.87 -20.72 -1.06
C GLY A 28 -1.62 -19.86 -0.06
N HIS A 29 -1.88 -20.39 1.13
CA HIS A 29 -2.58 -19.64 2.19
C HIS A 29 -1.65 -19.17 3.31
N ASP A 30 -0.34 -19.15 3.08
CA ASP A 30 0.65 -18.74 4.08
C ASP A 30 0.69 -17.24 4.29
N ARG A 31 0.27 -16.46 3.29
CA ARG A 31 0.26 -15.00 3.33
C ARG A 31 -1.16 -14.49 3.56
N LYS A 32 -1.58 -14.47 4.83
CA LYS A 32 -2.91 -13.96 5.21
C LYS A 32 -3.08 -12.49 4.89
N ASP A 33 -2.01 -11.71 4.91
CA ASP A 33 -2.04 -10.29 4.58
C ASP A 33 -2.45 -10.07 3.12
N LEU A 34 -2.01 -10.91 2.19
CA LEU A 34 -2.42 -10.84 0.79
C LEU A 34 -3.89 -11.22 0.62
N ASP A 35 -4.36 -12.23 1.37
CA ASP A 35 -5.76 -12.63 1.35
C ASP A 35 -6.66 -11.51 1.88
N GLU A 36 -6.27 -10.84 2.95
CA GLU A 36 -7.00 -9.71 3.51
C GLU A 36 -7.09 -8.57 2.52
N LEU A 37 -5.97 -8.22 1.88
CA LEU A 37 -5.95 -7.15 0.89
C LEU A 37 -6.85 -7.49 -0.30
N ALA A 38 -6.80 -8.73 -0.80
CA ALA A 38 -7.64 -9.15 -1.92
C ALA A 38 -9.13 -9.06 -1.56
N THR A 39 -9.50 -9.46 -0.35
CA THR A 39 -10.89 -9.35 0.13
C THR A 39 -11.33 -7.89 0.21
N GLU A 40 -10.47 -7.02 0.72
CA GLU A 40 -10.76 -5.59 0.80
C GLU A 40 -10.91 -4.96 -0.59
N LEU A 41 -10.09 -5.37 -1.56
CA LEU A 41 -10.20 -4.88 -2.93
C LEU A 41 -11.50 -5.34 -3.60
N GLU A 42 -11.97 -6.56 -3.30
CA GLU A 42 -13.25 -7.05 -3.81
C GLU A 42 -14.43 -6.21 -3.30
N ARG A 43 -14.32 -5.69 -2.09
CA ARG A 43 -15.34 -4.84 -1.46
C ARG A 43 -15.15 -3.37 -1.78
N ALA A 44 -14.04 -3.01 -2.40
CA ALA A 44 -13.70 -1.62 -2.65
C ALA A 44 -14.62 -1.00 -3.69
N LYS A 45 -14.92 0.27 -3.49
CA LYS A 45 -15.61 1.07 -4.48
C LYS A 45 -14.58 1.68 -5.42
N VAL A 46 -14.63 1.29 -6.69
CA VAL A 46 -13.74 1.81 -7.72
C VAL A 46 -14.33 3.12 -8.24
N VAL A 47 -13.56 4.19 -8.13
CA VAL A 47 -14.00 5.55 -8.46
C VAL A 47 -13.00 6.21 -9.41
N LYS A 48 -13.40 7.35 -9.99
CA LYS A 48 -12.48 8.15 -10.79
C LYS A 48 -11.29 8.57 -9.94
N PRO A 49 -10.06 8.65 -10.52
CA PRO A 49 -8.87 9.01 -9.74
C PRO A 49 -9.01 10.32 -8.95
N GLU A 50 -9.74 11.30 -9.49
CA GLU A 50 -9.95 12.59 -8.83
C GLU A 50 -10.74 12.49 -7.53
N LYS A 51 -11.45 11.38 -7.32
CA LYS A 51 -12.26 11.16 -6.13
C LYS A 51 -11.47 10.59 -4.95
N ILE A 52 -10.21 10.19 -5.18
CA ILE A 52 -9.37 9.64 -4.12
C ILE A 52 -8.85 10.79 -3.24
N PRO A 53 -9.04 10.73 -1.91
CA PRO A 53 -8.46 11.76 -1.03
C PRO A 53 -6.94 11.80 -1.15
N ALA A 54 -6.37 13.00 -1.13
CA ALA A 54 -4.93 13.21 -1.33
C ALA A 54 -4.06 12.61 -0.22
N ASN A 55 -4.64 12.29 0.94
CA ASN A 55 -3.92 11.74 2.08
C ASN A 55 -3.92 10.22 2.16
N VAL A 56 -4.44 9.54 1.13
CA VAL A 56 -4.49 8.08 1.07
C VAL A 56 -3.25 7.55 0.33
N VAL A 57 -2.65 6.48 0.86
CA VAL A 57 -1.51 5.82 0.21
C VAL A 57 -2.01 4.97 -0.95
N THR A 58 -1.56 5.30 -2.15
CA THR A 58 -1.88 4.55 -3.37
C THR A 58 -0.58 4.07 -4.03
N LEU A 59 -0.69 3.28 -5.12
CA LEU A 59 0.47 2.86 -5.88
C LEU A 59 1.22 4.08 -6.41
N ASN A 60 2.55 4.04 -6.35
CA ASN A 60 3.47 5.12 -6.69
C ASN A 60 3.38 6.34 -5.78
N SER A 61 2.66 6.24 -4.65
CA SER A 61 2.70 7.27 -3.63
C SER A 61 4.05 7.28 -2.93
N GLN A 62 4.56 8.48 -2.64
CA GLN A 62 5.75 8.64 -1.82
C GLN A 62 5.33 9.10 -0.43
N ILE A 63 5.80 8.40 0.58
CA ILE A 63 5.33 8.57 1.95
C ILE A 63 6.49 8.62 2.95
N VAL A 64 6.21 9.19 4.11
CA VAL A 64 7.07 9.11 5.29
C VAL A 64 6.39 8.20 6.30
N VAL A 65 7.09 7.17 6.75
CA VAL A 65 6.59 6.22 7.74
C VAL A 65 7.48 6.28 8.96
N ARG A 66 6.87 6.35 10.14
CA ARG A 66 7.59 6.30 11.42
C ARG A 66 7.40 4.92 12.06
N ASP A 67 8.51 4.26 12.37
CA ASP A 67 8.50 3.06 13.19
C ASP A 67 8.27 3.48 14.65
N LEU A 68 7.11 3.14 15.20
CA LEU A 68 6.72 3.55 16.56
C LEU A 68 7.51 2.84 17.64
N ASP A 69 8.06 1.66 17.34
CA ASP A 69 8.85 0.91 18.30
C ASP A 69 10.28 1.41 18.40
N LYS A 70 10.85 1.87 17.29
CA LYS A 70 12.22 2.39 17.21
C LYS A 70 12.31 3.90 17.16
N GLY A 71 11.22 4.59 16.84
CA GLY A 71 11.20 6.03 16.67
C GLY A 71 11.90 6.54 15.42
N GLU A 72 12.16 5.68 14.45
CA GLU A 72 12.84 6.05 13.19
C GLU A 72 11.85 6.39 12.10
N GLU A 73 12.15 7.42 11.32
CA GLU A 73 11.39 7.78 10.13
C GLU A 73 12.12 7.33 8.88
N LYS A 74 11.36 6.83 7.91
CA LYS A 74 11.89 6.45 6.59
C LYS A 74 10.95 6.91 5.50
N GLN A 75 11.53 7.27 4.35
CA GLN A 75 10.75 7.59 3.17
C GLN A 75 10.69 6.37 2.26
N TYR A 76 9.49 6.08 1.78
CA TYR A 76 9.25 4.97 0.86
C TYR A 76 8.37 5.42 -0.29
N ARG A 77 8.56 4.76 -1.44
CA ARG A 77 7.61 4.82 -2.55
C ARG A 77 7.06 3.42 -2.76
N LEU A 78 5.74 3.32 -2.82
CA LEU A 78 5.05 2.05 -3.02
C LEU A 78 4.97 1.74 -4.51
N VAL A 79 5.61 0.66 -4.96
CA VAL A 79 5.75 0.34 -6.38
C VAL A 79 5.35 -1.11 -6.66
N PHE A 80 5.21 -1.45 -7.95
CA PHE A 80 5.07 -2.84 -8.37
C PHE A 80 6.38 -3.60 -8.14
N PRO A 81 6.32 -4.94 -7.97
CA PRO A 81 7.51 -5.73 -7.64
C PRO A 81 8.68 -5.59 -8.61
N ASP A 82 8.42 -5.42 -9.90
CA ASP A 82 9.46 -5.28 -10.92
C ASP A 82 10.28 -3.99 -10.77
N LYS A 83 9.77 -3.02 -10.01
CA LYS A 83 10.45 -1.75 -9.77
C LYS A 83 10.98 -1.63 -8.36
N ALA A 84 10.80 -2.65 -7.53
CA ALA A 84 11.21 -2.60 -6.13
C ALA A 84 12.73 -2.56 -5.99
N ASP A 85 13.21 -1.66 -5.14
CA ASP A 85 14.63 -1.54 -4.79
C ASP A 85 14.71 -0.88 -3.41
N ILE A 86 14.87 -1.70 -2.38
CA ILE A 86 14.84 -1.20 -1.00
C ILE A 86 15.97 -0.20 -0.72
N SER A 87 17.10 -0.32 -1.42
CA SER A 87 18.22 0.62 -1.26
C SER A 87 17.86 2.04 -1.71
N LYS A 88 16.86 2.15 -2.59
CA LYS A 88 16.34 3.44 -3.08
C LYS A 88 15.02 3.84 -2.42
N GLY A 89 14.57 3.08 -1.42
CA GLY A 89 13.30 3.33 -0.77
C GLY A 89 12.09 2.91 -1.59
N LEU A 90 12.27 2.05 -2.61
CA LEU A 90 11.18 1.56 -3.45
C LEU A 90 10.71 0.20 -2.91
N ILE A 91 9.54 0.20 -2.29
CA ILE A 91 8.96 -0.99 -1.65
C ILE A 91 7.90 -1.60 -2.56
N SER A 92 8.01 -2.93 -2.77
CA SER A 92 6.97 -3.66 -3.49
C SER A 92 5.64 -3.61 -2.73
N VAL A 93 4.55 -3.39 -3.47
CA VAL A 93 3.19 -3.48 -2.93
C VAL A 93 2.89 -4.89 -2.38
N LEU A 94 3.61 -5.92 -2.85
CA LEU A 94 3.45 -7.30 -2.38
C LEU A 94 4.34 -7.63 -1.18
N ALA A 95 5.31 -6.78 -0.84
CA ALA A 95 6.09 -6.96 0.39
C ALA A 95 5.20 -6.73 1.61
N PRO A 96 5.48 -7.38 2.75
CA PRO A 96 4.63 -7.22 3.94
C PRO A 96 4.37 -5.77 4.34
N VAL A 97 5.39 -4.92 4.32
CA VAL A 97 5.23 -3.48 4.63
C VAL A 97 4.33 -2.81 3.59
N GLY A 98 4.59 -3.05 2.30
CA GLY A 98 3.80 -2.45 1.22
C GLY A 98 2.34 -2.83 1.31
N THR A 99 2.05 -4.12 1.52
CA THR A 99 0.69 -4.62 1.67
C THR A 99 0.01 -4.00 2.90
N ALA A 100 0.76 -3.81 3.99
CA ALA A 100 0.23 -3.25 5.22
C ALA A 100 -0.17 -1.78 5.09
N ILE A 101 0.53 -0.98 4.29
CA ILE A 101 0.31 0.47 4.23
C ILE A 101 -0.59 0.92 3.08
N LEU A 102 -0.77 0.11 2.05
CA LEU A 102 -1.62 0.48 0.90
C LEU A 102 -3.05 0.80 1.36
N GLY A 103 -3.57 1.95 0.95
CA GLY A 103 -4.94 2.36 1.24
C GLY A 103 -5.16 3.01 2.59
N TYR A 104 -4.15 3.07 3.46
CA TYR A 104 -4.24 3.80 4.72
C TYR A 104 -3.99 5.28 4.50
N CYS A 105 -4.41 6.10 5.46
CA CYS A 105 -4.34 7.54 5.36
C CYS A 105 -3.20 8.11 6.19
N GLU A 106 -2.76 9.32 5.84
CA GLU A 106 -1.85 10.10 6.66
C GLU A 106 -2.40 10.21 8.09
N GLY A 107 -1.55 9.90 9.07
CA GLY A 107 -1.92 9.89 10.48
C GLY A 107 -2.37 8.53 11.02
N ASP A 108 -2.64 7.55 10.14
CA ASP A 108 -3.06 6.23 10.58
C ASP A 108 -1.88 5.44 11.16
N GLU A 109 -2.17 4.69 12.23
CA GLU A 109 -1.24 3.73 12.80
C GLU A 109 -1.59 2.34 12.30
N VAL A 110 -0.59 1.61 11.83
CA VAL A 110 -0.76 0.29 11.25
C VAL A 110 0.08 -0.72 12.02
N GLU A 111 -0.54 -1.85 12.38
CA GLU A 111 0.16 -2.98 12.98
C GLU A 111 0.24 -4.12 11.99
N TRP A 112 1.38 -4.81 11.94
CA TRP A 112 1.44 -6.08 11.24
C TRP A 112 2.38 -7.04 11.98
N GLN A 113 2.14 -8.33 11.77
CA GLN A 113 2.92 -9.36 12.40
C GLN A 113 4.07 -9.79 11.51
N VAL A 114 5.25 -9.91 12.12
CA VAL A 114 6.44 -10.49 11.54
C VAL A 114 6.89 -11.65 12.42
N PRO A 115 7.79 -12.52 11.96
CA PRO A 115 8.25 -13.64 12.79
C PRO A 115 8.79 -13.24 14.16
N ALA A 116 9.36 -12.04 14.27
CA ALA A 116 9.92 -11.52 15.53
C ALA A 116 8.88 -10.86 16.45
N GLY A 117 7.61 -10.77 16.05
CA GLY A 117 6.55 -10.14 16.84
C GLY A 117 5.72 -9.17 16.04
N THR A 118 5.04 -8.26 16.75
CA THR A 118 4.20 -7.23 16.14
C THR A 118 5.01 -5.94 15.93
N ARG A 119 4.92 -5.36 14.73
CA ARG A 119 5.53 -4.07 14.41
C ARG A 119 4.44 -3.03 14.22
N ARG A 120 4.68 -1.81 14.71
CA ARG A 120 3.74 -0.70 14.58
C ARG A 120 4.38 0.45 13.84
N PHE A 121 3.63 1.02 12.89
CA PHE A 121 4.07 2.15 12.07
C PHE A 121 2.98 3.20 12.03
N ARG A 122 3.39 4.46 11.88
CA ARG A 122 2.47 5.55 11.58
C ARG A 122 2.81 6.14 10.23
N ILE A 123 1.79 6.38 9.42
CA ILE A 123 1.96 7.10 8.17
C ILE A 123 2.01 8.58 8.51
N GLU A 124 3.22 9.15 8.56
CA GLU A 124 3.42 10.55 8.96
C GLU A 124 2.97 11.53 7.90
N LYS A 125 3.32 11.26 6.64
CA LYS A 125 2.96 12.12 5.51
C LYS A 125 2.84 11.34 4.22
N VAL A 126 1.95 11.81 3.35
CA VAL A 126 1.91 11.43 1.94
C VAL A 126 2.52 12.60 1.17
N LEU A 127 3.77 12.43 0.73
CA LEU A 127 4.53 13.49 0.05
C LEU A 127 4.11 13.67 -1.40
N TYR A 128 3.68 12.56 -2.03
CA TYR A 128 3.27 12.54 -3.43
C TYR A 128 2.24 11.43 -3.61
N GLN A 129 1.14 11.77 -4.28
CA GLN A 129 0.11 10.81 -4.67
C GLN A 129 -0.25 11.09 -6.14
N PRO A 130 -0.10 10.09 -7.04
CA PRO A 130 -0.33 10.33 -8.47
C PRO A 130 -1.71 10.89 -8.78
N GLU A 131 -2.76 10.41 -8.10
CA GLU A 131 -4.13 10.84 -8.32
C GLU A 131 -4.31 12.32 -7.97
N ALA A 132 -3.74 12.77 -6.85
CA ALA A 132 -3.80 14.16 -6.43
C ALA A 132 -2.99 15.08 -7.35
N ALA A 133 -1.92 14.55 -7.95
CA ALA A 133 -1.07 15.29 -8.88
C ALA A 133 -1.59 15.24 -10.32
N GLY A 134 -2.64 14.46 -10.59
CA GLY A 134 -3.17 14.30 -11.95
C GLY A 134 -2.40 13.33 -12.82
N HIS A 135 -1.50 12.52 -12.24
CA HIS A 135 -0.67 11.58 -12.97
C HIS A 135 -1.32 10.19 -13.02
N PHE A 136 -2.45 10.08 -13.70
CA PHE A 136 -3.29 8.88 -13.66
C PHE A 136 -2.72 7.68 -14.41
N HIS A 137 -1.67 7.89 -15.16
CA HIS A 137 -1.01 6.85 -15.97
C HIS A 137 0.13 6.13 -15.24
N LEU A 138 0.46 6.55 -14.05
CA LEU A 138 1.55 5.94 -13.26
C LEU A 138 1.14 4.64 -12.59
#